data_a9571c9d3980c0e613b4ef33d5048b13
#
_entry.id   a9571c9d3980c0e613b4ef33d5048b13
#
_cell.length_a   1.000
_cell.length_b   1.000
_cell.length_c   1.000
_cell.angle_alpha   90.00
_cell.angle_beta   90.00
_cell.angle_gamma   90.00
#
_symmetry.space_group_name_H-M   'P 1'
#
loop_
_entity.id
_entity.type
_entity.pdbx_description
1 polymer ?
#
loop_
_entity_poly.entity_id
_entity_poly.type
_entity_poly.pdbx_seq_one_letter_code
_entity_poly.pdbx_strand_id
1 'polypeptide(L)' 'MTGNPEFGNVTGTKDKDYDIIWFTETCLSNVLRLETYIEDAALAGDDELADFFRRAQHESRKGAEEGKKLLAKRLNA' A
#
# COMPACT_ATOMS: atom_id res chain seq x y z
N MET A 1 14.51 -4.21 -7.66
CA MET A 1 14.18 -4.08 -8.38
C MET A 1 13.80 -3.74 -8.97
N THR A 2 13.78 -3.89 -8.59
CA THR A 2 13.51 -3.58 -9.33
C THR A 2 12.52 -3.78 -10.05
N GLY A 3 12.00 -4.29 -10.28
CA GLY A 3 10.93 -4.78 -11.00
C GLY A 3 10.13 -3.81 -11.74
N ASN A 4 10.12 -2.62 -11.40
CA ASN A 4 9.31 -1.64 -12.04
C ASN A 4 9.75 -1.25 -13.41
N PRO A 5 11.03 -1.11 -13.66
CA PRO A 5 11.45 -0.80 -15.00
C PRO A 5 11.05 -1.88 -15.97
N GLU A 6 11.05 -3.11 -15.48
CA GLU A 6 10.65 -4.19 -16.34
C GLU A 6 9.20 -4.15 -16.68
N PHE A 7 8.39 -3.75 -15.72
CA PHE A 7 6.98 -3.64 -15.95
C PHE A 7 6.70 -2.63 -17.07
N GLY A 8 7.33 -1.46 -16.99
CA GLY A 8 7.18 -0.46 -18.02
C GLY A 8 7.69 -0.94 -19.36
N ASN A 9 8.78 -1.73 -19.33
CA ASN A 9 9.34 -2.25 -20.57
C ASN A 9 8.41 -3.28 -21.20
N VAL A 10 7.80 -4.10 -20.38
CA VAL A 10 6.90 -5.12 -20.89
C VAL A 10 5.71 -4.51 -21.60
N THR A 11 5.14 -3.48 -21.05
CA THR A 11 3.99 -2.83 -21.66
C THR A 11 4.38 -1.85 -22.74
N GLY A 12 5.65 -1.46 -22.77
CA GLY A 12 6.10 -0.45 -23.71
C GLY A 12 5.70 0.94 -23.33
N THR A 13 5.15 1.12 -22.14
CA THR A 13 4.65 2.41 -21.69
C THR A 13 5.06 2.64 -20.24
N LYS A 14 5.59 3.84 -19.98
CA LYS A 14 5.84 4.27 -18.62
C LYS A 14 4.78 5.28 -18.26
N ASP A 15 4.01 4.97 -17.24
CA ASP A 15 2.87 5.78 -16.89
C ASP A 15 2.89 6.02 -15.38
N LYS A 16 3.29 7.24 -15.00
CA LYS A 16 3.40 7.59 -13.59
C LYS A 16 2.04 7.62 -12.90
N ASP A 17 0.99 7.89 -13.66
CA ASP A 17 -0.35 7.87 -13.08
C ASP A 17 -0.80 6.44 -12.80
N TYR A 18 -0.43 5.52 -13.68
CA TYR A 18 -0.66 4.12 -13.41
C TYR A 18 0.10 3.67 -12.16
N ASP A 19 1.32 4.15 -12.00
CA ASP A 19 2.13 3.81 -10.84
C ASP A 19 1.47 4.24 -9.55
N ILE A 20 0.90 5.44 -9.51
CA ILE A 20 0.26 5.91 -8.28
C ILE A 20 -1.05 5.19 -8.02
N ILE A 21 -1.75 4.77 -9.06
CA ILE A 21 -2.95 3.95 -8.90
C ILE A 21 -2.57 2.62 -8.25
N TRP A 22 -1.54 1.97 -8.79
CA TRP A 22 -1.08 0.69 -8.28
C TRP A 22 -0.60 0.81 -6.84
N PHE A 23 0.18 1.84 -6.55
CA PHE A 23 0.70 2.05 -5.21
C PHE A 23 -0.43 2.25 -4.21
N THR A 24 -1.42 3.06 -4.58
CA THR A 24 -2.55 3.33 -3.69
C THR A 24 -3.32 2.05 -3.41
N GLU A 25 -3.55 1.25 -4.43
CA GLU A 25 -4.23 -0.03 -4.28
C GLU A 25 -3.45 -0.95 -3.35
N THR A 26 -2.13 -1.00 -3.53
CA THR A 26 -1.29 -1.84 -2.70
C THR A 26 -1.35 -1.43 -1.23
N CYS A 27 -1.35 -0.13 -0.97
CA CYS A 27 -1.47 0.37 0.40
C CYS A 27 -2.81 -0.01 1.01
N LEU A 28 -3.89 0.12 0.24
CA LEU A 28 -5.22 -0.26 0.74
C LEU A 28 -5.31 -1.75 1.01
N SER A 29 -4.79 -2.56 0.09
CA SER A 29 -4.77 -4.00 0.28
C SER A 29 -3.95 -4.38 1.51
N ASN A 30 -2.85 -3.68 1.72
CA ASN A 30 -1.98 -3.97 2.85
C ASN A 30 -2.65 -3.65 4.18
N VAL A 31 -3.46 -2.58 4.22
CA VAL A 31 -4.22 -2.26 5.43
C VAL A 31 -5.13 -3.44 5.80
N LEU A 32 -5.82 -3.99 4.81
CA LEU A 32 -6.72 -5.11 5.05
C LEU A 32 -5.96 -6.37 5.50
N ARG A 33 -4.85 -6.65 4.86
CA ARG A 33 -4.04 -7.82 5.21
C ARG A 33 -3.49 -7.70 6.62
N LEU A 34 -3.03 -6.49 6.98
CA LEU A 34 -2.46 -6.25 8.30
C LEU A 34 -3.50 -6.40 9.40
N GLU A 35 -4.77 -6.15 9.10
CA GLU A 35 -5.81 -6.37 10.10
C GLU A 35 -5.82 -7.83 10.56
N THR A 36 -5.70 -8.76 9.62
CA THR A 36 -5.64 -10.18 9.95
C THR A 36 -4.38 -10.51 10.74
N TYR A 37 -3.25 -9.92 10.35
CA TYR A 37 -2.00 -10.17 11.05
C TYR A 37 -2.06 -9.70 12.50
N ILE A 38 -2.67 -8.53 12.72
CA ILE A 38 -2.84 -8.00 14.07
C ILE A 38 -3.68 -8.97 14.91
N GLU A 39 -4.78 -9.46 14.34
CA GLU A 39 -5.63 -10.39 15.05
C GLU A 39 -4.89 -11.67 15.40
N ASP A 40 -4.12 -12.20 14.46
CA ASP A 40 -3.37 -13.42 14.69
C ASP A 40 -2.37 -13.23 15.83
N ALA A 41 -1.65 -12.13 15.82
CA ALA A 41 -0.66 -11.86 16.85
C ALA A 41 -1.33 -11.67 18.20
N ALA A 42 -2.45 -10.94 18.24
CA ALA A 42 -3.16 -10.68 19.48
C ALA A 42 -3.70 -12.00 20.07
N LEU A 43 -4.24 -12.87 19.23
CA LEU A 43 -4.76 -14.14 19.69
C LEU A 43 -3.65 -15.04 20.24
N ALA A 44 -2.45 -14.88 19.70
CA ALA A 44 -1.30 -15.66 20.18
C ALA A 44 -0.70 -15.03 21.44
N GLY A 45 -1.21 -13.90 21.89
CA GLY A 45 -0.68 -13.23 23.06
C GLY A 45 0.62 -12.49 22.79
N ASP A 46 0.94 -12.26 21.52
CA ASP A 46 2.19 -11.61 21.13
C ASP A 46 1.95 -10.13 20.93
N ASP A 47 1.96 -9.39 22.03
CA ASP A 47 1.61 -7.97 21.99
C ASP A 47 2.63 -7.15 21.25
N GLU A 48 3.89 -7.51 21.36
CA GLU A 48 4.94 -6.79 20.65
C GLU A 48 4.75 -6.88 19.15
N LEU A 49 4.43 -8.06 18.65
CA LEU A 49 4.22 -8.27 17.23
C LEU A 49 2.94 -7.56 16.78
N ALA A 50 1.88 -7.65 17.57
CA ALA A 50 0.63 -6.97 17.25
C ALA A 50 0.85 -5.46 17.12
N ASP A 51 1.63 -4.88 18.03
CA ASP A 51 1.91 -3.44 17.98
C ASP A 51 2.74 -3.07 16.75
N PHE A 52 3.69 -3.92 16.38
CA PHE A 52 4.46 -3.69 15.16
C PHE A 52 3.54 -3.66 13.95
N PHE A 53 2.62 -4.62 13.85
CA PHE A 53 1.69 -4.66 12.73
C PHE A 53 0.75 -3.46 12.73
N ARG A 54 0.35 -2.97 13.91
CA ARG A 54 -0.50 -1.78 13.97
C ARG A 54 0.23 -0.55 13.45
N ARG A 55 1.51 -0.41 13.77
CA ARG A 55 2.30 0.71 13.24
C ARG A 55 2.44 0.61 11.73
N ALA A 56 2.68 -0.60 11.23
CA ALA A 56 2.79 -0.82 9.80
C ALA A 56 1.46 -0.49 9.10
N GLN A 57 0.35 -0.87 9.72
CA GLN A 57 -0.98 -0.58 9.17
C GLN A 57 -1.23 0.92 9.10
N HIS A 58 -0.81 1.63 10.13
CA HIS A 58 -0.97 3.08 10.16
C HIS A 58 -0.21 3.74 9.01
N GLU A 59 1.02 3.30 8.74
CA GLU A 59 1.81 3.84 7.64
C GLU A 59 1.18 3.51 6.29
N SER A 60 0.66 2.31 6.14
CA SER A 60 -0.03 1.95 4.90
C SER A 60 -1.27 2.78 4.69
N ARG A 61 -2.02 3.05 5.76
CA ARG A 61 -3.21 3.89 5.66
C ARG A 61 -2.86 5.31 5.25
N LYS A 62 -1.77 5.84 5.81
CA LYS A 62 -1.29 7.17 5.42
C LYS A 62 -0.95 7.20 3.93
N GLY A 63 -0.22 6.18 3.47
CA GLY A 63 0.11 6.10 2.05
C GLY A 63 -1.11 6.06 1.17
N ALA A 64 -2.12 5.30 1.59
CA ALA A 64 -3.36 5.20 0.83
C ALA A 64 -4.09 6.54 0.78
N GLU A 65 -4.17 7.25 1.90
CA GLU A 65 -4.88 8.51 1.93
C GLU A 65 -4.19 9.57 1.07
N GLU A 66 -2.86 9.63 1.15
CA GLU A 66 -2.12 10.57 0.35
C GLU A 66 -2.17 10.20 -1.13
N GLY A 67 -2.13 8.90 -1.41
CA GLY A 67 -2.25 8.43 -2.79
C GLY A 67 -3.58 8.81 -3.40
N LYS A 68 -4.65 8.68 -2.64
CA LYS A 68 -5.99 9.07 -3.13
C LYS A 68 -6.04 10.56 -3.46
N LYS A 69 -5.43 11.39 -2.61
CA LYS A 69 -5.43 12.83 -2.85
C LYS A 69 -4.68 13.18 -4.11
N LEU A 70 -3.53 12.56 -4.31
CA LEU A 70 -2.75 12.79 -5.51
C LEU A 70 -3.49 12.32 -6.75
N LEU A 71 -4.14 11.15 -6.66
CA LEU A 71 -4.93 10.64 -7.78
C LEU A 71 -6.05 11.58 -8.15
N ALA A 72 -6.75 12.09 -7.16
CA ALA A 72 -7.86 13.01 -7.44
C ALA A 72 -7.39 14.23 -8.22
N LYS A 73 -6.24 14.79 -7.82
CA LYS A 73 -5.68 15.92 -8.52
C LYS A 73 -5.31 15.59 -9.96
N ARG A 74 -4.66 14.45 -10.14
CA ARG A 74 -4.11 14.10 -11.45
C ARG A 74 -5.19 13.68 -12.44
N LEU A 75 -6.20 12.95 -11.94
CA LEU A 75 -7.25 12.48 -12.81
C LEU A 75 -8.24 13.56 -13.18
N ASN A 76 -8.28 14.63 -12.41
CA ASN A 76 -9.17 15.76 -12.68
C ASN A 76 -8.48 16.90 -13.41
N ALA A 77 -7.22 16.75 -13.75
CA ALA A 77 -6.45 17.82 -14.39
C ALA A 77 -6.74 17.96 -15.91
#